data_74e4e5d4207a2378952e593d6c149c9e
#
_entry.id   74e4e5d4207a2378952e593d6c149c9e
#
_cell.length_a   1.000
_cell.length_b   1.000
_cell.length_c   1.000
_cell.angle_alpha   90.00
_cell.angle_beta   90.00
_cell.angle_gamma   90.00
#
_symmetry.space_group_name_H-M   'P 1'
#
loop_
_entity.id
_entity.type
_entity.pdbx_description
1 polymer ?
#
loop_
_entity_poly.entity_id
_entity_poly.type
_entity_poly.pdbx_seq_one_letter_code
_entity_poly.pdbx_strand_id
1 'polypeptide(L)'
;MEFNLKRHFLTENDCYKAGRTITPQGVMVHSTGVAQPDPEVFIRRWNKPDVDKCVHAFVGREQVIQTLPWTTRGWHAGTGPAGRSANNTHISFECCEPAGHTYQGGAMVGYDAEANQPYFDDLYQNAVQLTAMLCRQFSLDPLAPGVVICHAEGYDLGVASNHGDV
;
A
#
# COMPACT_ATOMS: atom_id res chain seq x y z
N MET A 1 11.50 10.24 14.02
CA MET A 1 11.34 11.08 12.79
C MET A 1 9.96 11.70 12.80
N GLU A 2 9.79 12.94 12.34
CA GLU A 2 8.47 13.57 12.22
C GLU A 2 7.71 12.96 11.05
N PHE A 3 6.41 12.67 11.23
CA PHE A 3 5.56 12.07 10.18
C PHE A 3 5.31 13.07 9.05
N ASN A 4 5.92 12.82 7.90
CA ASN A 4 5.91 13.70 6.74
C ASN A 4 4.94 13.16 5.68
N LEU A 5 3.66 13.55 5.77
CA LEU A 5 2.62 13.22 4.80
C LEU A 5 2.47 14.31 3.76
N LYS A 6 2.82 14.00 2.53
CA LYS A 6 2.59 14.83 1.35
C LYS A 6 1.37 14.33 0.57
N ARG A 7 0.90 15.14 -0.37
CA ARG A 7 -0.21 14.78 -1.26
C ARG A 7 0.17 15.00 -2.72
N HIS A 8 0.03 13.94 -3.51
CA HIS A 8 0.19 13.98 -4.95
C HIS A 8 -0.77 12.98 -5.60
N PHE A 9 -1.99 13.42 -5.87
CA PHE A 9 -3.01 12.54 -6.45
C PHE A 9 -2.65 12.13 -7.89
N LEU A 10 -2.88 10.86 -8.20
CA LEU A 10 -2.60 10.26 -9.51
C LEU A 10 -3.74 10.58 -10.50
N THR A 11 -3.90 11.86 -10.84
CA THR A 11 -5.04 12.37 -11.60
C THR A 11 -5.15 11.82 -13.02
N GLU A 12 -4.04 11.33 -13.58
CA GLU A 12 -4.01 10.71 -14.90
C GLU A 12 -4.23 9.18 -14.88
N ASN A 13 -4.23 8.57 -13.69
CA ASN A 13 -4.50 7.14 -13.52
C ASN A 13 -5.98 6.83 -13.70
N ASP A 14 -6.30 5.74 -14.38
CA ASP A 14 -7.68 5.38 -14.71
C ASP A 14 -8.52 5.08 -13.46
N CYS A 15 -7.92 4.55 -12.39
CA CYS A 15 -8.60 4.35 -11.12
C CYS A 15 -9.07 5.67 -10.50
N TYR A 16 -8.21 6.71 -10.52
CA TYR A 16 -8.60 8.04 -10.07
C TYR A 16 -9.74 8.62 -10.93
N LYS A 17 -9.62 8.50 -12.25
CA LYS A 17 -10.63 9.00 -13.22
C LYS A 17 -11.96 8.27 -13.10
N ALA A 18 -11.94 6.99 -12.73
CA ALA A 18 -13.17 6.21 -12.49
C ALA A 18 -14.02 6.78 -11.33
N GLY A 19 -13.41 7.48 -10.39
CA GLY A 19 -14.10 8.27 -9.37
C GLY A 19 -15.02 7.47 -8.43
N ARG A 20 -14.85 6.15 -8.34
CA ARG A 20 -15.65 5.31 -7.44
C ARG A 20 -15.23 5.53 -6.00
N THR A 21 -16.18 5.46 -5.08
CA THR A 21 -15.94 5.69 -3.66
C THR A 21 -16.20 4.44 -2.81
N ILE A 22 -15.59 4.42 -1.63
CA ILE A 22 -15.80 3.41 -0.59
C ILE A 22 -16.14 4.08 0.74
N THR A 23 -16.77 3.32 1.63
CA THR A 23 -16.75 3.59 3.07
C THR A 23 -15.64 2.74 3.67
N PRO A 24 -14.53 3.33 4.14
CA PRO A 24 -13.41 2.56 4.68
C PRO A 24 -13.82 1.70 5.87
N GLN A 25 -13.46 0.43 5.83
CA GLN A 25 -13.67 -0.57 6.88
C GLN A 25 -12.35 -1.14 7.39
N GLY A 26 -11.25 -0.85 6.71
CA GLY A 26 -9.93 -1.32 7.10
C GLY A 26 -8.81 -0.68 6.29
N VAL A 27 -7.61 -1.14 6.57
CA VAL A 27 -6.35 -0.75 5.91
C VAL A 27 -5.64 -2.01 5.43
N MET A 28 -5.23 -2.03 4.16
CA MET A 28 -4.45 -3.12 3.59
C MET A 28 -3.03 -2.63 3.26
N VAL A 29 -2.06 -3.32 3.81
CA VAL A 29 -0.63 -3.04 3.64
C VAL A 29 -0.09 -3.91 2.51
N HIS A 30 0.69 -3.30 1.61
CA HIS A 30 1.42 -3.98 0.55
C HIS A 30 2.90 -3.62 0.59
N SER A 31 3.74 -4.40 -0.07
CA SER A 31 5.09 -4.00 -0.47
C SER A 31 5.18 -3.90 -1.98
N THR A 32 6.06 -3.02 -2.46
CA THR A 32 6.13 -2.70 -3.90
C THR A 32 6.65 -3.86 -4.75
N GLY A 33 7.31 -4.87 -4.16
CA GLY A 33 7.95 -5.97 -4.88
C GLY A 33 9.11 -5.51 -5.79
N VAL A 34 9.64 -4.32 -5.54
CA VAL A 34 10.68 -3.68 -6.37
C VAL A 34 11.69 -2.96 -5.47
N ALA A 35 12.98 -3.26 -5.63
CA ALA A 35 14.08 -2.61 -4.92
C ALA A 35 14.18 -1.09 -5.27
N GLN A 36 13.19 -0.32 -4.85
CA GLN A 36 13.07 1.11 -5.12
C GLN A 36 12.60 1.86 -3.88
N PRO A 37 13.50 2.60 -3.18
CA PRO A 37 13.17 3.29 -1.94
C PRO A 37 12.42 4.62 -2.12
N ASP A 38 12.42 5.20 -3.32
CA ASP A 38 11.85 6.54 -3.57
C ASP A 38 10.39 6.45 -4.03
N PRO A 39 9.41 6.89 -3.21
CA PRO A 39 7.99 6.93 -3.57
C PRO A 39 7.70 7.74 -4.84
N GLU A 40 8.46 8.79 -5.12
CA GLU A 40 8.26 9.66 -6.28
C GLU A 40 8.45 8.90 -7.61
N VAL A 41 9.26 7.83 -7.60
CA VAL A 41 9.42 6.97 -8.80
C VAL A 41 8.11 6.28 -9.14
N PHE A 42 7.40 5.78 -8.13
CA PHE A 42 6.09 5.13 -8.33
C PHE A 42 5.03 6.14 -8.76
N ILE A 43 5.03 7.36 -8.18
CA ILE A 43 4.14 8.44 -8.62
C ILE A 43 4.29 8.69 -10.12
N ARG A 44 5.52 8.88 -10.60
CA ARG A 44 5.78 9.12 -12.03
C ARG A 44 5.40 7.93 -12.93
N ARG A 45 5.52 6.71 -12.43
CA ARG A 45 5.17 5.49 -13.17
C ARG A 45 3.67 5.23 -13.23
N TRP A 46 2.94 5.54 -12.14
CA TRP A 46 1.53 5.19 -12.02
C TRP A 46 0.58 6.33 -12.38
N ASN A 47 1.05 7.58 -12.41
CA ASN A 47 0.23 8.72 -12.84
C ASN A 47 0.14 8.83 -14.37
N LYS A 48 -0.42 7.80 -14.99
CA LYS A 48 -0.58 7.67 -16.46
C LYS A 48 -1.87 6.94 -16.78
N PRO A 49 -2.43 7.16 -17.99
CA PRO A 49 -3.47 6.29 -18.54
C PRO A 49 -2.99 4.84 -18.68
N ASP A 50 -3.93 3.92 -18.74
CA ASP A 50 -3.70 2.48 -18.97
C ASP A 50 -2.88 1.78 -17.86
N VAL A 51 -2.78 2.40 -16.67
CA VAL A 51 -2.24 1.76 -15.48
C VAL A 51 -3.40 1.15 -14.68
N ASP A 52 -3.39 -0.18 -14.58
CA ASP A 52 -4.47 -1.02 -14.01
C ASP A 52 -4.36 -1.23 -12.49
N LYS A 53 -3.59 -0.41 -11.80
CA LYS A 53 -3.37 -0.47 -10.35
C LYS A 53 -3.28 0.91 -9.74
N CYS A 54 -3.73 1.02 -8.51
CA CYS A 54 -3.65 2.25 -7.74
C CYS A 54 -3.87 2.01 -6.25
N VAL A 55 -3.02 2.57 -5.42
CA VAL A 55 -3.12 2.59 -3.95
C VAL A 55 -3.37 4.01 -3.45
N HIS A 56 -3.70 4.16 -2.17
CA HIS A 56 -3.98 5.46 -1.59
C HIS A 56 -2.73 6.19 -1.11
N ALA A 57 -1.63 5.47 -0.87
CA ALA A 57 -0.35 6.07 -0.54
C ALA A 57 0.84 5.17 -0.89
N PHE A 58 2.00 5.79 -1.07
CA PHE A 58 3.31 5.13 -1.00
C PHE A 58 4.01 5.58 0.28
N VAL A 59 4.54 4.62 1.03
CA VAL A 59 5.30 4.84 2.26
C VAL A 59 6.77 4.63 1.97
N GLY A 60 7.55 5.68 2.07
CA GLY A 60 9.00 5.65 2.00
C GLY A 60 9.63 5.85 3.38
N ARG A 61 10.94 5.73 3.44
CA ARG A 61 11.73 5.99 4.66
C ARG A 61 11.55 7.41 5.20
N GLU A 62 11.59 8.42 4.31
CA GLU A 62 11.63 9.83 4.69
C GLU A 62 10.29 10.56 4.55
N GLN A 63 9.36 9.96 3.82
CA GLN A 63 8.07 10.58 3.51
C GLN A 63 7.00 9.55 3.15
N VAL A 64 5.76 9.95 3.39
CA VAL A 64 4.56 9.26 2.89
C VAL A 64 3.90 10.17 1.85
N ILE A 65 3.52 9.61 0.71
CA ILE A 65 2.83 10.38 -0.35
C ILE A 65 1.44 9.80 -0.58
N GLN A 66 0.42 10.56 -0.24
CA GLN A 66 -0.97 10.22 -0.53
C GLN A 66 -1.24 10.38 -2.03
N THR A 67 -1.79 9.35 -2.66
CA THR A 67 -2.00 9.25 -4.12
C THR A 67 -3.45 9.20 -4.55
N LEU A 68 -4.35 8.84 -3.63
CA LEU A 68 -5.80 8.92 -3.80
C LEU A 68 -6.45 9.60 -2.59
N PRO A 69 -7.63 10.25 -2.75
CA PRO A 69 -8.47 10.56 -1.59
C PRO A 69 -8.79 9.27 -0.83
N TRP A 70 -8.76 9.29 0.50
CA TRP A 70 -8.91 8.09 1.34
C TRP A 70 -10.22 7.32 1.12
N THR A 71 -11.24 7.98 0.63
CA THR A 71 -12.56 7.39 0.33
C THR A 71 -12.72 6.98 -1.14
N THR A 72 -11.69 7.10 -1.97
CA THR A 72 -11.71 6.58 -3.34
C THR A 72 -11.52 5.07 -3.31
N ARG A 73 -12.19 4.34 -4.21
CA ARG A 73 -11.96 2.91 -4.38
C ARG A 73 -10.63 2.68 -5.09
N GLY A 74 -9.65 2.11 -4.40
CA GLY A 74 -8.37 1.73 -5.00
C GLY A 74 -8.47 0.50 -5.92
N TRP A 75 -7.40 0.23 -6.68
CA TRP A 75 -7.21 -0.99 -7.48
C TRP A 75 -5.93 -1.68 -7.02
N HIS A 76 -5.98 -2.41 -5.89
CA HIS A 76 -4.80 -2.95 -5.21
C HIS A 76 -4.91 -4.42 -4.81
N ALA A 77 -6.14 -4.92 -4.58
CA ALA A 77 -6.32 -6.24 -3.96
C ALA A 77 -6.71 -7.33 -4.98
N GLY A 78 -7.10 -6.95 -6.19
CA GLY A 78 -7.74 -7.90 -7.10
C GLY A 78 -9.07 -8.42 -6.55
N THR A 79 -9.41 -9.67 -6.88
CA THR A 79 -10.65 -10.31 -6.43
C THR A 79 -10.32 -11.67 -5.81
N GLY A 80 -10.83 -11.93 -4.63
CA GLY A 80 -10.68 -13.20 -3.95
C GLY A 80 -11.56 -14.30 -4.55
N PRO A 81 -11.36 -15.57 -4.14
CA PRO A 81 -12.03 -16.73 -4.71
C PRO A 81 -13.56 -16.66 -4.67
N ALA A 82 -14.13 -15.99 -3.69
CA ALA A 82 -15.57 -15.81 -3.53
C ALA A 82 -16.16 -14.57 -4.22
N GLY A 83 -15.39 -13.92 -5.10
CA GLY A 83 -15.81 -12.69 -5.79
C GLY A 83 -15.80 -11.43 -4.94
N ARG A 84 -15.27 -11.49 -3.71
CA ARG A 84 -15.10 -10.32 -2.83
C ARG A 84 -13.76 -9.65 -3.09
N SER A 85 -13.68 -8.33 -2.78
CA SER A 85 -12.45 -7.57 -3.00
C SER A 85 -12.28 -6.49 -1.94
N ALA A 86 -11.11 -6.44 -1.31
CA ALA A 86 -10.72 -5.39 -0.39
C ALA A 86 -10.65 -4.00 -1.07
N ASN A 87 -10.58 -3.93 -2.41
CA ASN A 87 -10.75 -2.67 -3.13
C ASN A 87 -12.06 -1.94 -2.78
N ASN A 88 -13.08 -2.66 -2.30
CA ASN A 88 -14.39 -2.09 -1.97
C ASN A 88 -14.49 -1.63 -0.50
N THR A 89 -13.51 -1.92 0.34
CA THR A 89 -13.60 -1.74 1.79
C THR A 89 -12.33 -1.21 2.46
N HIS A 90 -11.15 -1.40 1.86
CA HIS A 90 -9.89 -1.07 2.50
C HIS A 90 -9.18 0.10 1.82
N ILE A 91 -8.66 1.01 2.64
CA ILE A 91 -7.63 1.95 2.24
C ILE A 91 -6.33 1.14 2.12
N SER A 92 -5.53 1.41 1.11
CA SER A 92 -4.30 0.66 0.86
C SER A 92 -3.08 1.55 0.74
N PHE A 93 -1.92 1.03 1.09
CA PHE A 93 -0.65 1.68 0.78
C PHE A 93 0.44 0.66 0.49
N GLU A 94 1.41 1.10 -0.30
CA GLU A 94 2.61 0.35 -0.67
C GLU A 94 3.79 0.79 0.17
N CYS A 95 4.46 -0.12 0.85
CA CYS A 95 5.75 0.10 1.46
C CYS A 95 6.85 0.01 0.41
N CYS A 96 7.61 1.08 0.21
CA CYS A 96 8.75 1.10 -0.70
C CYS A 96 9.88 0.24 -0.13
N GLU A 97 10.60 -0.44 -0.99
CA GLU A 97 11.68 -1.35 -0.57
C GLU A 97 13.05 -0.71 -0.74
N PRO A 98 14.04 -1.06 0.12
CA PRO A 98 15.40 -0.55 -0.02
C PRO A 98 16.02 -0.95 -1.36
N ALA A 99 17.04 -0.24 -1.82
CA ALA A 99 17.81 -0.65 -2.97
C ALA A 99 18.75 -1.84 -2.64
N GLY A 100 19.25 -2.50 -3.68
CA GLY A 100 20.35 -3.46 -3.56
C GLY A 100 19.96 -4.94 -3.48
N HIS A 101 18.68 -5.27 -3.62
CA HIS A 101 18.21 -6.65 -3.74
C HIS A 101 17.52 -6.90 -5.08
N THR A 102 17.26 -8.16 -5.38
CA THR A 102 16.47 -8.61 -6.55
C THR A 102 15.48 -9.68 -6.12
N TYR A 103 14.48 -9.95 -6.97
CA TYR A 103 13.55 -11.04 -6.77
C TYR A 103 13.85 -12.20 -7.73
N GLN A 104 13.90 -13.43 -7.19
CA GLN A 104 14.05 -14.66 -7.96
C GLN A 104 13.00 -15.67 -7.49
N GLY A 105 12.07 -16.03 -8.36
CA GLY A 105 10.99 -16.95 -8.02
C GLY A 105 10.11 -16.48 -6.85
N GLY A 106 9.93 -15.18 -6.69
CA GLY A 106 9.18 -14.56 -5.58
C GLY A 106 9.99 -14.38 -4.29
N ALA A 107 11.22 -14.90 -4.21
CA ALA A 107 12.10 -14.70 -3.06
C ALA A 107 12.99 -13.47 -3.24
N MET A 108 13.14 -12.68 -2.18
CA MET A 108 14.10 -11.57 -2.13
C MET A 108 15.53 -12.13 -2.02
N VAL A 109 16.40 -11.78 -2.96
CA VAL A 109 17.80 -12.27 -3.06
C VAL A 109 18.77 -11.09 -3.00
N GLY A 110 19.90 -11.29 -2.32
CA GLY A 110 20.92 -10.27 -2.12
C GLY A 110 20.55 -9.23 -1.07
N TYR A 111 19.56 -9.52 -0.25
CA TYR A 111 19.13 -8.69 0.85
C TYR A 111 20.09 -8.81 2.04
N ASP A 112 20.61 -7.67 2.51
CA ASP A 112 21.41 -7.55 3.72
C ASP A 112 20.53 -6.98 4.84
N ALA A 113 20.13 -7.84 5.78
CA ALA A 113 19.23 -7.47 6.87
C ALA A 113 19.85 -6.44 7.82
N GLU A 114 21.12 -6.58 8.15
CA GLU A 114 21.82 -5.67 9.08
C GLU A 114 21.99 -4.29 8.46
N ALA A 115 22.46 -4.21 7.22
CA ALA A 115 22.64 -2.94 6.50
C ALA A 115 21.31 -2.21 6.26
N ASN A 116 20.20 -2.93 6.08
CA ASN A 116 18.90 -2.36 5.82
C ASN A 116 18.03 -2.13 7.09
N GLN A 117 18.47 -2.56 8.28
CA GLN A 117 17.71 -2.39 9.51
C GLN A 117 17.28 -0.92 9.75
N PRO A 118 18.18 0.11 9.62
CA PRO A 118 17.77 1.50 9.82
C PRO A 118 16.73 1.98 8.79
N TYR A 119 16.76 1.44 7.57
CA TYR A 119 15.74 1.74 6.56
C TYR A 119 14.36 1.24 6.99
N PHE A 120 14.30 -0.01 7.46
CA PHE A 120 13.03 -0.62 7.88
C PHE A 120 12.49 -0.02 9.17
N ASP A 121 13.36 0.37 10.11
CA ASP A 121 12.93 1.05 11.33
C ASP A 121 12.17 2.35 11.00
N ASP A 122 12.72 3.17 10.12
CA ASP A 122 12.08 4.41 9.68
C ASP A 122 10.81 4.16 8.86
N LEU A 123 10.86 3.22 7.91
CA LEU A 123 9.73 2.83 7.08
C LEU A 123 8.56 2.33 7.94
N TYR A 124 8.86 1.44 8.87
CA TYR A 124 7.88 0.86 9.79
C TYR A 124 7.22 1.94 10.64
N GLN A 125 7.99 2.89 11.17
CA GLN A 125 7.44 4.03 11.92
C GLN A 125 6.46 4.84 11.07
N ASN A 126 6.78 5.11 9.81
CA ASN A 126 5.89 5.82 8.90
C ASN A 126 4.61 5.02 8.59
N ALA A 127 4.74 3.71 8.35
CA ALA A 127 3.59 2.83 8.11
C ALA A 127 2.65 2.74 9.32
N VAL A 128 3.21 2.61 10.53
CA VAL A 128 2.44 2.60 11.79
C VAL A 128 1.72 3.94 12.00
N GLN A 129 2.40 5.07 11.78
CA GLN A 129 1.80 6.40 11.95
C GLN A 129 0.68 6.65 10.94
N LEU A 130 0.86 6.23 9.67
CA LEU A 130 -0.19 6.31 8.65
C LEU A 130 -1.40 5.46 9.04
N THR A 131 -1.18 4.20 9.41
CA THR A 131 -2.23 3.27 9.84
C THR A 131 -3.00 3.82 11.04
N ALA A 132 -2.30 4.29 12.07
CA ALA A 132 -2.91 4.87 13.26
C ALA A 132 -3.73 6.15 12.94
N MET A 133 -3.23 6.99 12.03
CA MET A 133 -3.97 8.17 11.55
C MET A 133 -5.27 7.76 10.86
N LEU A 134 -5.21 6.79 9.95
CA LEU A 134 -6.37 6.29 9.21
C LEU A 134 -7.39 5.62 10.14
N CYS A 135 -6.94 4.78 11.07
CA CYS A 135 -7.82 4.15 12.05
C CYS A 135 -8.56 5.19 12.90
N ARG A 136 -7.87 6.24 13.36
CA ARG A 136 -8.53 7.34 14.08
C ARG A 136 -9.51 8.11 13.22
N GLN A 137 -9.13 8.44 11.98
CA GLN A 137 -9.96 9.23 11.06
C GLN A 137 -11.27 8.54 10.70
N PHE A 138 -11.24 7.21 10.55
CA PHE A 138 -12.39 6.40 10.14
C PHE A 138 -13.01 5.58 11.26
N SER A 139 -12.59 5.80 12.52
CA SER A 139 -13.09 5.08 13.71
C SER A 139 -12.96 3.56 13.57
N LEU A 140 -11.82 3.10 13.04
CA LEU A 140 -11.50 1.69 12.89
C LEU A 140 -10.76 1.17 14.13
N ASP A 141 -11.13 -0.02 14.61
CA ASP A 141 -10.37 -0.73 15.64
C ASP A 141 -9.23 -1.54 14.98
N PRO A 142 -7.97 -1.13 15.12
CA PRO A 142 -6.86 -1.81 14.45
C PRO A 142 -6.61 -3.25 14.97
N LEU A 143 -7.20 -3.61 16.11
CA LEU A 143 -7.07 -4.95 16.70
C LEU A 143 -8.23 -5.88 16.30
N ALA A 144 -9.27 -5.35 15.67
CA ALA A 144 -10.37 -6.17 15.18
C ALA A 144 -9.94 -7.01 13.97
N PRO A 145 -10.35 -8.29 13.90
CA PRO A 145 -10.00 -9.15 12.78
C PRO A 145 -10.40 -8.56 11.43
N GLY A 146 -9.48 -8.59 10.46
CA GLY A 146 -9.72 -8.12 9.10
C GLY A 146 -9.71 -6.59 8.91
N VAL A 147 -9.39 -5.81 9.95
CA VAL A 147 -9.32 -4.34 9.86
C VAL A 147 -7.96 -3.86 9.37
N VAL A 148 -6.87 -4.29 9.98
CA VAL A 148 -5.52 -4.03 9.46
C VAL A 148 -4.95 -5.35 8.99
N ILE A 149 -4.74 -5.48 7.70
CA ILE A 149 -4.30 -6.73 7.06
C ILE A 149 -3.22 -6.45 6.03
N CYS A 150 -2.42 -7.46 5.70
CA CYS A 150 -1.58 -7.45 4.50
C CYS A 150 -2.29 -8.17 3.33
N HIS A 151 -1.67 -8.17 2.14
CA HIS A 151 -2.27 -8.81 0.95
C HIS A 151 -2.47 -10.32 1.14
N ALA A 152 -1.48 -11.03 1.72
CA ALA A 152 -1.57 -12.46 2.00
C ALA A 152 -2.73 -12.80 2.94
N GLU A 153 -2.89 -12.06 4.03
CA GLU A 153 -4.05 -12.20 4.93
C GLU A 153 -5.37 -11.90 4.21
N GLY A 154 -5.38 -10.91 3.31
CA GLY A 154 -6.54 -10.61 2.47
C GLY A 154 -6.92 -11.76 1.54
N TYR A 155 -5.95 -12.51 1.02
CA TYR A 155 -6.20 -13.73 0.26
C TYR A 155 -6.82 -14.82 1.15
N ASP A 156 -6.27 -15.06 2.33
CA ASP A 156 -6.81 -16.04 3.27
C ASP A 156 -8.23 -15.70 3.73
N LEU A 157 -8.54 -14.41 3.87
CA LEU A 157 -9.88 -13.90 4.17
C LEU A 157 -10.82 -13.91 2.94
N GLY A 158 -10.32 -14.25 1.76
CA GLY A 158 -11.09 -14.33 0.50
C GLY A 158 -11.47 -12.97 -0.08
N VAL A 159 -10.73 -11.90 0.25
CA VAL A 159 -10.96 -10.53 -0.23
C VAL A 159 -9.86 -9.98 -1.13
N ALA A 160 -8.85 -10.79 -1.42
CA ALA A 160 -7.76 -10.46 -2.34
C ALA A 160 -7.45 -11.63 -3.28
N SER A 161 -6.82 -11.34 -4.41
CA SER A 161 -6.25 -12.35 -5.30
C SER A 161 -5.01 -12.99 -4.68
N ASN A 162 -4.63 -14.18 -5.15
CA ASN A 162 -3.34 -14.77 -4.77
C ASN A 162 -2.21 -13.96 -5.43
N HIS A 163 -1.45 -13.26 -4.63
CA HIS A 163 -0.34 -12.43 -5.06
C HIS A 163 0.83 -12.57 -4.08
N GLY A 164 2.06 -12.41 -4.58
CA GLY A 164 3.26 -12.70 -3.81
C GLY A 164 3.78 -11.54 -2.92
N ASP A 165 3.06 -10.45 -2.78
CA ASP A 165 3.39 -9.38 -1.85
C ASP A 165 2.85 -9.68 -0.43
N VAL A 166 3.47 -9.06 0.56
CA VAL A 166 3.12 -9.22 2.00
C VAL A 166 1.70 -8.78 2.32
#